data_94a11a08ea08558428910583075e6f2d
#
_entry.id   94a11a08ea08558428910583075e6f2d
#
_cell.length_a   1.000
_cell.length_b   1.000
_cell.length_c   1.000
_cell.angle_alpha   90.00
_cell.angle_beta   90.00
_cell.angle_gamma   90.00
#
_symmetry.space_group_name_H-M   'P 1'
#
loop_
_entity.id
_entity.type
_entity.pdbx_description
1 polymer ?
#
loop_
_entity_poly.entity_id
_entity_poly.type
_entity_poly.pdbx_seq_one_letter_code
_entity_poly.pdbx_strand_id
1 'polypeptide(L)'
;NIYVLNNQSYEDENVFISGFTLPTNYYYNIEKHEDENALLETLQNNFNLVTNLPKKKYKVALIHSPILLSEKKVVEKLKEYDLILSGHMHNGLIPRILDKIIKNNYGLISPDKRLFAKNTRGKIKTKYYTIIITGGITKLSPSSTKILSKLNGLYPISINKITVKGEK
;
A
#
# COMPACT_ATOMS: atom_id res chain seq x y z
N ASN A 1 -8.59 13.21 17.91
CA ASN A 1 -9.40 13.26 16.68
C ASN A 1 -8.85 12.25 15.68
N ILE A 2 -9.75 11.61 14.92
CA ILE A 2 -9.41 10.72 13.81
C ILE A 2 -9.85 11.40 12.50
N TYR A 3 -8.95 11.51 11.52
CA TYR A 3 -9.25 12.05 10.22
C TYR A 3 -9.36 10.91 9.22
N VAL A 4 -10.46 10.86 8.46
CA VAL A 4 -10.66 9.90 7.36
C VAL A 4 -10.37 10.63 6.05
N LEU A 5 -9.32 10.21 5.37
CA LEU A 5 -8.86 10.83 4.12
C LEU A 5 -9.37 10.02 2.91
N ASN A 6 -10.63 10.23 2.57
CA ASN A 6 -11.24 9.61 1.38
C ASN A 6 -11.12 10.56 0.19
N ASN A 7 -10.09 10.39 -0.63
CA ASN A 7 -9.71 11.30 -1.72
C ASN A 7 -9.57 12.75 -1.22
N GLN A 8 -8.97 12.90 -0.07
CA GLN A 8 -8.75 14.16 0.63
C GLN A 8 -7.32 14.23 1.14
N SER A 9 -6.91 15.41 1.57
CA SER A 9 -5.61 15.62 2.21
C SER A 9 -5.77 16.24 3.60
N TYR A 10 -4.77 15.95 4.44
CA TYR A 10 -4.49 16.64 5.69
C TYR A 10 -3.16 17.35 5.57
N GLU A 11 -3.06 18.53 6.13
CA GLU A 11 -1.85 19.34 6.10
C GLU A 11 -1.62 20.01 7.45
N ASP A 12 -0.38 19.96 7.93
CA ASP A 12 0.10 20.77 9.06
C ASP A 12 1.39 21.52 8.66
N GLU A 13 2.14 22.04 9.62
CA GLU A 13 3.35 22.81 9.35
C GLU A 13 4.42 22.00 8.60
N ASN A 14 4.55 20.71 8.88
CA ASN A 14 5.67 19.86 8.46
C ASN A 14 5.28 18.77 7.45
N VAL A 15 4.02 18.34 7.47
CA VAL A 15 3.57 17.17 6.75
C VAL A 15 2.35 17.47 5.89
N PHE A 16 2.30 16.87 4.72
CA PHE A 16 1.15 16.83 3.84
C PHE A 16 0.80 15.36 3.57
N ILE A 17 -0.42 14.94 3.91
CA ILE A 17 -0.85 13.56 3.80
C ILE A 17 -2.07 13.49 2.88
N SER A 18 -1.99 12.69 1.81
CA SER A 18 -3.12 12.42 0.89
C SER A 18 -3.59 10.99 1.04
N GLY A 19 -4.90 10.80 1.17
CA GLY A 19 -5.54 9.49 1.11
C GLY A 19 -6.20 9.26 -0.25
N PHE A 20 -5.82 8.19 -0.92
CA PHE A 20 -6.40 7.77 -2.20
C PHE A 20 -7.29 6.55 -1.99
N THR A 21 -8.58 6.70 -2.29
CA THR A 21 -9.55 5.61 -2.25
C THR A 21 -9.83 5.14 -3.66
N LEU A 22 -9.59 3.87 -3.91
CA LEU A 22 -9.88 3.23 -5.19
C LEU A 22 -11.34 2.77 -5.24
N PRO A 23 -11.92 2.63 -6.43
CA PRO A 23 -13.23 2.01 -6.59
C PRO A 23 -13.28 0.61 -5.98
N THR A 24 -14.41 0.23 -5.40
CA THR A 24 -14.57 -1.02 -4.63
C THR A 24 -14.32 -2.27 -5.48
N ASN A 25 -14.68 -2.24 -6.76
CA ASN A 25 -14.44 -3.33 -7.70
C ASN A 25 -12.95 -3.64 -7.87
N TYR A 26 -12.07 -2.66 -7.66
CA TYR A 26 -10.63 -2.83 -7.72
C TYR A 26 -10.10 -3.83 -6.65
N TYR A 27 -10.76 -3.92 -5.51
CA TYR A 27 -10.35 -4.83 -4.43
C TYR A 27 -10.92 -6.24 -4.53
N TYR A 28 -11.96 -6.44 -5.33
CA TYR A 28 -12.69 -7.72 -5.43
C TYR A 28 -12.49 -8.45 -6.76
N ASN A 29 -12.23 -7.74 -7.86
CA ASN A 29 -12.09 -8.31 -9.20
C ASN A 29 -10.61 -8.43 -9.60
N ILE A 30 -9.96 -9.41 -9.05
CA ILE A 30 -8.51 -9.63 -9.20
C ILE A 30 -8.14 -9.97 -10.66
N GLU A 31 -9.02 -10.57 -11.42
CA GLU A 31 -8.78 -10.95 -12.83
C GLU A 31 -8.83 -9.78 -13.82
N LYS A 32 -9.30 -8.62 -13.37
CA LYS A 32 -9.38 -7.37 -14.16
C LYS A 32 -8.38 -6.30 -13.72
N HIS A 33 -7.33 -6.68 -13.01
CA HIS A 33 -6.26 -5.75 -12.60
C HIS A 33 -5.36 -5.27 -13.76
N GLU A 34 -5.72 -5.57 -14.97
CA GLU A 34 -5.22 -4.85 -16.13
C GLU A 34 -5.64 -3.38 -16.11
N ASP A 35 -6.44 -2.98 -15.12
CA ASP A 35 -6.97 -1.63 -15.06
C ASP A 35 -6.07 -0.71 -14.21
N GLU A 36 -4.86 -0.46 -14.70
CA GLU A 36 -4.08 0.74 -14.40
C GLU A 36 -4.99 1.99 -14.40
N ASN A 37 -6.05 1.95 -15.17
CA ASN A 37 -6.99 3.04 -15.38
C ASN A 37 -7.75 3.42 -14.11
N ALA A 38 -8.12 2.49 -13.23
CA ALA A 38 -8.88 2.82 -12.02
C ALA A 38 -8.09 3.72 -11.06
N LEU A 39 -6.80 3.46 -10.84
CA LEU A 39 -5.97 4.33 -10.03
C LEU A 39 -5.65 5.63 -10.78
N LEU A 40 -5.36 5.55 -12.08
CA LEU A 40 -5.10 6.75 -12.88
C LEU A 40 -6.35 7.66 -12.91
N GLU A 41 -7.54 7.11 -13.05
CA GLU A 41 -8.79 7.86 -12.97
C GLU A 41 -8.96 8.52 -11.60
N THR A 42 -8.71 7.78 -10.51
CA THR A 42 -8.72 8.34 -9.15
C THR A 42 -7.71 9.47 -9.00
N LEU A 43 -6.49 9.33 -9.53
CA LEU A 43 -5.47 10.36 -9.50
C LEU A 43 -5.83 11.58 -10.37
N GLN A 44 -6.49 11.37 -11.50
CA GLN A 44 -6.95 12.43 -12.39
C GLN A 44 -8.11 13.21 -11.76
N ASN A 45 -9.09 12.51 -11.20
CA ASN A 45 -10.24 13.11 -10.52
C ASN A 45 -9.83 13.89 -9.26
N ASN A 46 -8.68 13.58 -8.69
CA ASN A 46 -8.13 14.23 -7.50
C ASN A 46 -6.86 15.01 -7.82
N PHE A 47 -6.93 15.82 -8.87
CA PHE A 47 -5.81 16.61 -9.40
C PHE A 47 -5.02 17.37 -8.31
N ASN A 48 -5.69 17.96 -7.33
CA ASN A 48 -5.05 18.69 -6.24
C ASN A 48 -4.23 17.79 -5.29
N LEU A 49 -4.44 16.46 -5.33
CA LEU A 49 -3.68 15.52 -4.52
C LEU A 49 -2.42 14.99 -5.22
N VAL A 50 -2.22 15.29 -6.50
CA VAL A 50 -1.05 14.84 -7.29
C VAL A 50 -0.30 15.96 -7.98
N THR A 51 -0.87 17.16 -7.99
CA THR A 51 -0.26 18.36 -8.56
C THR A 51 -0.36 19.50 -7.56
N ASN A 52 0.51 20.50 -7.71
CA ASN A 52 0.56 21.64 -6.79
C ASN A 52 0.81 21.24 -5.32
N LEU A 53 1.55 20.14 -5.12
CA LEU A 53 1.91 19.69 -3.78
C LEU A 53 2.83 20.70 -3.09
N PRO A 54 2.71 20.87 -1.74
CA PRO A 54 3.52 21.82 -1.00
C PRO A 54 5.01 21.45 -1.07
N LYS A 55 5.85 22.38 -1.56
CA LYS A 55 7.28 22.13 -1.84
C LYS A 55 8.13 21.88 -0.59
N LYS A 56 7.75 22.47 0.54
CA LYS A 56 8.55 22.47 1.79
C LYS A 56 8.09 21.44 2.82
N LYS A 57 7.09 20.61 2.51
CA LYS A 57 6.53 19.64 3.46
C LYS A 57 6.91 18.22 3.06
N TYR A 58 7.01 17.34 4.07
CA TYR A 58 7.16 15.91 3.85
C TYR A 58 5.82 15.34 3.37
N LYS A 59 5.80 14.74 2.20
CA LYS A 59 4.59 14.32 1.51
C LYS A 59 4.37 12.82 1.63
N VAL A 60 3.21 12.45 2.18
CA VAL A 60 2.83 11.05 2.40
C VAL A 60 1.57 10.72 1.59
N ALA A 61 1.62 9.67 0.80
CA ALA A 61 0.44 9.10 0.14
C ALA A 61 -0.03 7.84 0.88
N LEU A 62 -1.32 7.75 1.16
CA LEU A 62 -1.97 6.57 1.72
C LEU A 62 -2.73 5.89 0.59
N ILE A 63 -2.28 4.71 0.17
CA ILE A 63 -2.89 3.93 -0.93
C ILE A 63 -3.05 2.49 -0.43
N HIS A 64 -4.28 2.00 -0.35
CA HIS A 64 -4.54 0.70 0.24
C HIS A 64 -3.76 -0.44 -0.43
N SER A 65 -3.76 -0.52 -1.77
CA SER A 65 -3.07 -1.58 -2.51
C SER A 65 -1.83 -1.07 -3.22
N PRO A 66 -0.67 -1.75 -3.07
CA PRO A 66 0.56 -1.39 -3.77
C PRO A 66 0.66 -1.97 -5.19
N ILE A 67 -0.32 -2.75 -5.65
CA ILE A 67 -0.23 -3.51 -6.92
C ILE A 67 0.07 -2.59 -8.10
N LEU A 68 -0.63 -1.47 -8.20
CA LEU A 68 -0.45 -0.52 -9.31
C LEU A 68 0.78 0.39 -9.18
N LEU A 69 1.49 0.35 -8.05
CA LEU A 69 2.72 1.15 -7.88
C LEU A 69 3.90 0.60 -8.70
N SER A 70 3.75 -0.53 -9.36
CA SER A 70 4.71 -1.03 -10.35
C SER A 70 4.54 -0.37 -11.72
N GLU A 71 3.38 0.23 -12.00
CA GLU A 71 3.06 0.79 -13.29
C GLU A 71 3.72 2.17 -13.50
N LYS A 72 4.39 2.32 -14.66
CA LYS A 72 5.20 3.52 -14.94
C LYS A 72 4.39 4.81 -14.89
N LYS A 73 3.18 4.81 -15.43
CA LYS A 73 2.30 5.99 -15.47
C LYS A 73 1.84 6.41 -14.07
N VAL A 74 1.57 5.43 -13.19
CA VAL A 74 1.20 5.68 -11.79
C VAL A 74 2.39 6.26 -11.02
N VAL A 75 3.57 5.68 -11.20
CA VAL A 75 4.82 6.18 -10.60
C VAL A 75 5.08 7.63 -10.99
N GLU A 76 4.88 8.00 -12.26
CA GLU A 76 5.03 9.38 -12.73
C GLU A 76 4.08 10.37 -12.05
N LYS A 77 2.87 9.95 -11.70
CA LYS A 77 1.91 10.79 -10.96
C LYS A 77 2.27 10.96 -9.49
N LEU A 78 2.89 9.94 -8.90
CA LEU A 78 3.19 9.91 -7.47
C LEU A 78 4.64 10.27 -7.13
N LYS A 79 5.47 10.60 -8.11
CA LYS A 79 6.91 10.84 -7.94
C LYS A 79 7.27 12.00 -7.00
N GLU A 80 6.36 12.93 -6.76
CA GLU A 80 6.59 14.06 -5.87
C GLU A 80 6.29 13.75 -4.40
N TYR A 81 5.76 12.56 -4.09
CA TYR A 81 5.63 12.08 -2.72
C TYR A 81 6.96 11.55 -2.20
N ASP A 82 7.20 11.70 -0.91
CA ASP A 82 8.40 11.19 -0.23
C ASP A 82 8.17 9.77 0.29
N LEU A 83 6.94 9.48 0.73
CA LEU A 83 6.55 8.22 1.34
C LEU A 83 5.18 7.77 0.84
N ILE A 84 5.07 6.48 0.49
CA ILE A 84 3.79 5.82 0.21
C ILE A 84 3.58 4.74 1.26
N LEU A 85 2.42 4.76 1.91
CA LEU A 85 1.99 3.75 2.87
C LEU A 85 0.90 2.90 2.23
N SER A 86 1.12 1.58 2.23
CA SER A 86 0.19 0.61 1.66
C SER A 86 -0.05 -0.57 2.61
N GLY A 87 -1.17 -1.23 2.40
CA GLY A 87 -1.56 -2.45 3.08
C GLY A 87 -1.91 -3.55 2.09
N HIS A 88 -3.09 -4.13 2.21
CA HIS A 88 -3.73 -5.09 1.29
C HIS A 88 -3.03 -6.45 1.15
N MET A 89 -1.72 -6.49 1.13
CA MET A 89 -0.93 -7.67 0.76
C MET A 89 -0.79 -8.72 1.87
N HIS A 90 -1.31 -8.46 3.09
CA HIS A 90 -1.28 -9.37 4.24
C HIS A 90 0.10 -10.04 4.48
N ASN A 91 1.19 -9.26 4.35
CA ASN A 91 2.57 -9.75 4.40
C ASN A 91 2.88 -10.87 3.39
N GLY A 92 2.10 -10.97 2.30
CA GLY A 92 2.24 -12.03 1.31
C GLY A 92 1.95 -13.42 1.85
N LEU A 93 1.09 -13.53 2.88
CA LEU A 93 0.67 -14.78 3.52
C LEU A 93 1.86 -15.70 3.86
N ILE A 94 2.90 -15.17 4.49
CA ILE A 94 4.08 -15.92 4.89
C ILE A 94 3.92 -16.42 6.32
N PRO A 95 3.94 -17.74 6.55
CA PRO A 95 4.02 -18.30 7.89
C PRO A 95 5.30 -17.85 8.62
N ARG A 96 5.23 -17.64 9.92
CA ARG A 96 6.37 -17.19 10.76
C ARG A 96 7.62 -18.03 10.56
N ILE A 97 7.46 -19.34 10.38
CA ILE A 97 8.60 -20.27 10.21
C ILE A 97 9.38 -19.99 8.92
N LEU A 98 8.72 -19.48 7.89
CA LEU A 98 9.32 -19.16 6.59
C LEU A 98 9.76 -17.69 6.46
N ASP A 99 9.49 -16.86 7.47
CA ASP A 99 9.74 -15.42 7.43
C ASP A 99 11.21 -15.08 7.25
N LYS A 100 12.11 -15.88 7.80
CA LYS A 100 13.56 -15.71 7.67
C LYS A 100 14.13 -16.23 6.35
N ILE A 101 13.40 -17.11 5.66
CA ILE A 101 13.86 -17.78 4.43
C ILE A 101 13.40 -17.00 3.20
N ILE A 102 12.18 -16.46 3.25
CA ILE A 102 11.64 -15.71 2.13
C ILE A 102 12.22 -14.31 2.13
N LYS A 103 12.85 -13.96 1.02
CA LYS A 103 13.48 -12.66 0.80
C LYS A 103 12.53 -11.51 1.14
N ASN A 104 13.06 -10.43 1.72
CA ASN A 104 12.32 -9.20 1.97
C ASN A 104 11.60 -8.75 0.70
N ASN A 105 10.41 -8.20 0.88
CA ASN A 105 9.51 -7.72 -0.14
C ASN A 105 8.80 -8.81 -1.00
N TYR A 106 9.10 -10.09 -0.80
CA TYR A 106 8.38 -11.19 -1.44
C TYR A 106 7.35 -11.81 -0.50
N GLY A 107 6.26 -12.34 -1.07
CA GLY A 107 5.25 -13.15 -0.39
C GLY A 107 5.15 -14.54 -0.97
N LEU A 108 4.53 -15.47 -0.26
CA LEU A 108 4.17 -16.77 -0.79
C LEU A 108 2.97 -16.65 -1.75
N ILE A 109 1.94 -15.97 -1.29
CA ILE A 109 0.70 -15.77 -2.04
C ILE A 109 0.26 -14.32 -1.84
N SER A 110 -0.09 -13.65 -2.90
CA SER A 110 -0.71 -12.32 -2.86
C SER A 110 -2.23 -12.40 -2.94
N PRO A 111 -2.98 -11.36 -2.55
CA PRO A 111 -4.44 -11.33 -2.68
C PRO A 111 -4.95 -11.60 -4.09
N ASP A 112 -4.17 -11.23 -5.10
CA ASP A 112 -4.41 -11.51 -6.52
C ASP A 112 -3.95 -12.92 -6.93
N LYS A 113 -3.81 -13.85 -5.97
CA LYS A 113 -3.50 -15.28 -6.14
C LYS A 113 -2.17 -15.58 -6.86
N ARG A 114 -1.26 -14.61 -6.98
CA ARG A 114 0.08 -14.85 -7.53
C ARG A 114 0.98 -15.51 -6.49
N LEU A 115 1.69 -16.55 -6.91
CA LEU A 115 2.72 -17.19 -6.10
C LEU A 115 4.02 -16.38 -6.18
N PHE A 116 4.73 -16.31 -5.06
CA PHE A 116 6.01 -15.61 -4.91
C PHE A 116 5.99 -14.16 -5.42
N ALA A 117 4.85 -13.49 -5.22
CA ALA A 117 4.67 -12.12 -5.66
C ALA A 117 5.64 -11.16 -4.98
N LYS A 118 6.13 -10.19 -5.75
CA LYS A 118 6.94 -9.06 -5.26
C LYS A 118 6.04 -7.99 -4.63
N ASN A 119 6.66 -7.09 -3.86
CA ASN A 119 6.02 -5.92 -3.28
C ASN A 119 4.84 -6.28 -2.38
N THR A 120 5.03 -7.29 -1.52
CA THR A 120 3.99 -7.77 -0.62
C THR A 120 4.17 -7.33 0.81
N ARG A 121 5.37 -6.83 1.18
CA ARG A 121 5.70 -6.43 2.55
C ARG A 121 6.95 -5.57 2.64
N GLY A 122 7.08 -4.87 3.76
CA GLY A 122 8.31 -4.21 4.17
C GLY A 122 8.55 -2.85 3.50
N LYS A 123 9.80 -2.40 3.57
CA LYS A 123 10.24 -1.11 3.06
C LYS A 123 10.93 -1.28 1.72
N ILE A 124 10.45 -0.58 0.70
CA ILE A 124 10.98 -0.58 -0.65
C ILE A 124 11.37 0.86 -1.00
N LYS A 125 12.63 1.06 -1.36
CA LYS A 125 13.11 2.34 -1.88
C LYS A 125 13.06 2.31 -3.40
N THR A 126 12.42 3.30 -3.99
CA THR A 126 12.45 3.59 -5.43
C THR A 126 13.39 4.77 -5.72
N LYS A 127 13.45 5.18 -6.95
CA LYS A 127 14.18 6.39 -7.36
C LYS A 127 13.53 7.67 -6.79
N TYR A 128 12.21 7.68 -6.63
CA TYR A 128 11.43 8.88 -6.32
C TYR A 128 10.95 8.91 -4.87
N TYR A 129 10.49 7.78 -4.33
CA TYR A 129 9.87 7.69 -3.01
C TYR A 129 10.20 6.38 -2.30
N THR A 130 9.89 6.33 -1.03
CA THR A 130 9.90 5.08 -0.25
C THR A 130 8.47 4.54 -0.17
N ILE A 131 8.31 3.21 -0.33
CA ILE A 131 7.04 2.52 -0.05
C ILE A 131 7.22 1.71 1.23
N ILE A 132 6.23 1.76 2.13
CA ILE A 132 6.12 0.86 3.26
C ILE A 132 4.81 0.09 3.12
N ILE A 133 4.92 -1.25 3.02
CA ILE A 133 3.78 -2.15 2.90
C ILE A 133 3.64 -2.91 4.21
N THR A 134 2.49 -2.74 4.89
CA THR A 134 2.18 -3.43 6.13
C THR A 134 1.19 -4.56 5.90
N GLY A 135 1.33 -5.65 6.64
CA GLY A 135 0.38 -6.76 6.63
C GLY A 135 -0.93 -6.45 7.35
N GLY A 136 -0.92 -5.40 8.20
CA GLY A 136 -2.06 -5.03 9.00
C GLY A 136 -2.43 -6.05 10.08
N ILE A 137 -3.62 -5.87 10.64
CA ILE A 137 -4.17 -6.67 11.74
C ILE A 137 -5.27 -7.64 11.29
N THR A 138 -5.68 -7.59 10.04
CA THR A 138 -6.80 -8.39 9.53
C THR A 138 -6.38 -9.85 9.36
N LYS A 139 -7.22 -10.74 9.86
CA LYS A 139 -7.11 -12.18 9.62
C LYS A 139 -7.82 -12.53 8.30
N LEU A 140 -7.41 -13.65 7.70
CA LEU A 140 -8.12 -14.21 6.54
C LEU A 140 -9.58 -14.48 6.91
N SER A 141 -10.50 -14.05 6.04
CA SER A 141 -11.93 -14.28 6.26
C SER A 141 -12.26 -15.77 6.31
N PRO A 142 -13.24 -16.19 7.13
CA PRO A 142 -13.77 -17.56 7.09
C PRO A 142 -14.33 -17.96 5.71
N SER A 143 -14.70 -17.01 4.86
CA SER A 143 -15.10 -17.24 3.47
C SER A 143 -13.94 -17.59 2.53
N SER A 144 -12.70 -17.26 2.90
CA SER A 144 -11.53 -17.89 2.30
C SER A 144 -11.55 -19.37 2.68
N THR A 145 -11.17 -20.26 1.79
CA THR A 145 -11.25 -21.72 1.96
C THR A 145 -10.99 -22.15 3.40
N LYS A 146 -11.79 -23.11 3.95
CA LYS A 146 -11.69 -23.61 5.33
C LYS A 146 -10.24 -23.94 5.77
N ILE A 147 -9.39 -24.27 4.82
CA ILE A 147 -7.96 -24.56 5.04
C ILE A 147 -7.20 -23.26 5.36
N LEU A 148 -7.37 -22.20 4.58
CA LEU A 148 -6.66 -20.93 4.78
C LEU A 148 -7.08 -20.23 6.08
N SER A 149 -8.36 -20.33 6.47
CA SER A 149 -8.82 -19.75 7.74
C SER A 149 -8.24 -20.44 8.97
N LYS A 150 -7.96 -21.76 8.90
CA LYS A 150 -7.25 -22.49 9.96
C LYS A 150 -5.80 -22.05 10.12
N LEU A 151 -5.20 -21.47 9.09
CA LEU A 151 -3.82 -20.98 9.11
C LEU A 151 -3.69 -19.57 9.70
N ASN A 152 -4.78 -18.91 10.09
CA ASN A 152 -4.75 -17.54 10.64
C ASN A 152 -3.78 -17.34 11.83
N GLY A 153 -3.56 -18.37 12.63
CA GLY A 153 -2.61 -18.34 13.75
C GLY A 153 -1.13 -18.37 13.31
N LEU A 154 -0.86 -18.77 12.09
CA LEU A 154 0.51 -18.89 11.55
C LEU A 154 1.02 -17.58 10.94
N TYR A 155 0.13 -16.65 10.59
CA TYR A 155 0.50 -15.38 9.96
C TYR A 155 0.68 -14.28 11.00
N PRO A 156 1.80 -13.58 10.99
CA PRO A 156 2.03 -12.51 11.94
C PRO A 156 1.16 -11.28 11.62
N ILE A 157 0.54 -10.75 12.65
CA ILE A 157 0.00 -9.39 12.61
C ILE A 157 1.18 -8.44 12.56
N SER A 158 1.11 -7.40 11.73
CA SER A 158 2.17 -6.39 11.65
C SER A 158 1.63 -4.97 11.74
N ILE A 159 2.31 -4.17 12.55
CA ILE A 159 2.07 -2.74 12.71
C ILE A 159 3.41 -2.04 12.50
N ASN A 160 3.44 -1.01 11.67
CA ASN A 160 4.63 -0.21 11.44
C ASN A 160 4.54 1.12 12.20
N LYS A 161 5.52 1.38 13.06
CA LYS A 161 5.74 2.71 13.61
C LYS A 161 6.66 3.49 12.66
N ILE A 162 6.18 4.60 12.16
CA ILE A 162 6.93 5.46 11.23
C ILE A 162 7.25 6.77 11.96
N THR A 163 8.51 7.14 11.95
CA THR A 163 8.98 8.42 12.48
C THR A 163 9.57 9.22 11.35
N VAL A 164 8.98 10.37 11.07
CA VAL A 164 9.54 11.38 10.16
C VAL A 164 10.37 12.34 11.01
N LYS A 165 11.63 12.51 10.65
CA LYS A 165 12.54 13.47 11.32
C LYS A 165 12.79 14.61 10.34
N GLY A 166 12.59 15.85 10.80
CA GLY A 166 13.10 17.03 10.09
C GLY A 166 14.61 17.04 10.07
N GLU A 167 15.19 17.56 9.02
CA GLU A 167 16.61 17.95 9.04
C GLU A 167 16.76 19.13 10.01
N LYS A 168 17.78 19.05 10.88
CA LYS A 168 18.14 20.14 11.79
C LYS A 168 18.84 21.25 11.01
#